data_1ee36b6616be41070d65698964685a86
#
_entry.id   1ee36b6616be41070d65698964685a86
#
_cell.length_a   1.000
_cell.length_b   1.000
_cell.length_c   1.000
_cell.angle_alpha   90.00
_cell.angle_beta   90.00
_cell.angle_gamma   90.00
#
_symmetry.space_group_name_H-M   'P 1'
#
loop_
_entity.id
_entity.type
_entity.pdbx_description
1 polymer ?
#
loop_
_entity_poly.entity_id
_entity_poly.type
_entity_poly.pdbx_seq_one_letter_code
_entity_poly.pdbx_strand_id
1 'polypeptide(L)'
;MTTYTKERDIIKKFVEERLQKKLEKDQKELKILSEGDLQSCVYHHLRVLFRKKKISEIWYLTNKLPMGKQRKDKIFPDIVIMRMKDKKLKEKGNVVKPVFLIELKEHSKYVSSSVKSDLQKLAKASKRWSHLQQSYFILAAPDENMDSKTILQKMEIIRDDVLAPNKRRSKIIPIPVNTIHTIKGPKYKKWEAKYKELRKPTSLR
;
A
#
# COMPACT_ATOMS: atom_id res chain seq x y z
N MET A 1 -13.51 -22.19 -12.75
CA MET A 1 -12.85 -20.96 -12.23
C MET A 1 -11.79 -20.55 -13.25
N THR A 2 -11.83 -19.34 -13.78
CA THR A 2 -10.88 -18.88 -14.79
C THR A 2 -9.49 -18.65 -14.19
N THR A 3 -8.43 -18.75 -15.01
CA THR A 3 -7.05 -18.43 -14.59
C THR A 3 -6.97 -17.02 -13.96
N TYR A 4 -7.68 -16.06 -14.53
CA TYR A 4 -7.78 -14.71 -13.99
C TYR A 4 -8.28 -14.67 -12.55
N THR A 5 -9.38 -15.38 -12.25
CA THR A 5 -9.95 -15.38 -10.90
C THR A 5 -8.96 -15.97 -9.89
N LYS A 6 -8.28 -17.06 -10.25
CA LYS A 6 -7.25 -17.68 -9.39
C LYS A 6 -6.09 -16.72 -9.11
N GLU A 7 -5.55 -16.06 -10.13
CA GLU A 7 -4.42 -15.12 -9.99
C GLU A 7 -4.82 -13.90 -9.17
N ARG A 8 -6.00 -13.34 -9.42
CA ARG A 8 -6.56 -12.24 -8.62
C ARG A 8 -6.64 -12.60 -7.14
N ASP A 9 -7.16 -13.79 -6.84
CA ASP A 9 -7.35 -14.25 -5.46
C ASP A 9 -6.00 -14.55 -4.78
N ILE A 10 -5.00 -15.02 -5.52
CA ILE A 10 -3.62 -15.17 -5.04
C ILE A 10 -3.04 -13.81 -4.64
N ILE A 11 -3.18 -12.79 -5.50
CA ILE A 11 -2.68 -11.44 -5.23
C ILE A 11 -3.39 -10.86 -4.02
N LYS A 12 -4.72 -10.91 -4.00
CA LYS A 12 -5.55 -10.44 -2.89
C LYS A 12 -5.13 -11.07 -1.56
N LYS A 13 -5.11 -12.40 -1.51
CA LYS A 13 -4.72 -13.17 -0.32
C LYS A 13 -3.31 -12.82 0.16
N PHE A 14 -2.38 -12.61 -0.75
CA PHE A 14 -1.02 -12.21 -0.38
C PHE A 14 -1.00 -10.84 0.29
N VAL A 15 -1.69 -9.85 -0.27
CA VAL A 15 -1.72 -8.49 0.29
C VAL A 15 -2.40 -8.49 1.66
N GLU A 16 -3.53 -9.17 1.80
CA GLU A 16 -4.33 -9.17 3.02
C GLU A 16 -3.73 -10.00 4.17
N GLU A 17 -3.07 -11.13 3.87
CA GLU A 17 -2.64 -12.07 4.91
C GLU A 17 -1.13 -12.12 5.14
N ARG A 18 -0.31 -11.74 4.16
CA ARG A 18 1.13 -12.00 4.20
C ARG A 18 2.01 -10.75 4.08
N LEU A 19 1.54 -9.74 3.36
CA LEU A 19 2.35 -8.56 3.07
C LEU A 19 2.69 -7.81 4.35
N GLN A 20 1.72 -7.62 5.25
CA GLN A 20 1.94 -6.95 6.53
C GLN A 20 3.13 -7.57 7.29
N LYS A 21 3.13 -8.89 7.51
CA LYS A 21 4.20 -9.59 8.25
C LYS A 21 5.58 -9.41 7.60
N LYS A 22 5.64 -9.31 6.27
CA LYS A 22 6.90 -9.06 5.55
C LYS A 22 7.39 -7.64 5.78
N LEU A 23 6.51 -6.67 5.69
CA LEU A 23 6.84 -5.26 5.94
C LEU A 23 7.21 -5.03 7.41
N GLU A 24 6.56 -5.70 8.33
CA GLU A 24 6.94 -5.69 9.74
C GLU A 24 8.37 -6.22 9.95
N LYS A 25 8.76 -7.29 9.25
CA LYS A 25 10.14 -7.77 9.27
C LYS A 25 11.10 -6.74 8.68
N ASP A 26 10.77 -6.16 7.53
CA ASP A 26 11.59 -5.14 6.88
C ASP A 26 11.75 -3.89 7.77
N GLN A 27 10.71 -3.49 8.49
CA GLN A 27 10.77 -2.39 9.45
C GLN A 27 11.72 -2.70 10.63
N LYS A 28 11.66 -3.92 11.18
CA LYS A 28 12.61 -4.37 12.22
C LYS A 28 14.05 -4.36 11.74
N GLU A 29 14.28 -4.72 10.49
CA GLU A 29 15.59 -4.78 9.85
C GLU A 29 16.06 -3.40 9.35
N LEU A 30 15.33 -2.31 9.67
CA LEU A 30 15.64 -0.94 9.24
C LEU A 30 15.70 -0.75 7.72
N LYS A 31 14.91 -1.53 6.98
CA LYS A 31 14.76 -1.38 5.53
C LYS A 31 13.71 -0.35 5.13
N ILE A 32 12.85 0.05 6.07
CA ILE A 32 11.81 1.06 5.87
C ILE A 32 12.15 2.27 6.74
N LEU A 33 12.75 3.27 6.14
CA LEU A 33 13.16 4.53 6.78
C LEU A 33 12.40 5.74 6.21
N SER A 34 11.75 5.54 5.06
CA SER A 34 11.01 6.56 4.33
C SER A 34 9.83 5.94 3.59
N GLU A 35 8.94 6.78 3.09
CA GLU A 35 7.83 6.35 2.21
C GLU A 35 8.35 5.68 0.92
N GLY A 36 9.50 6.16 0.39
CA GLY A 36 10.15 5.55 -0.77
C GLY A 36 10.68 4.13 -0.49
N ASP A 37 11.24 3.90 0.70
CA ASP A 37 11.67 2.56 1.11
C ASP A 37 10.47 1.63 1.28
N LEU A 38 9.39 2.12 1.92
CA LEU A 38 8.16 1.36 2.05
C LEU A 38 7.61 0.96 0.66
N GLN A 39 7.59 1.90 -0.28
CA GLN A 39 7.18 1.64 -1.66
C GLN A 39 8.05 0.57 -2.31
N SER A 40 9.36 0.68 -2.15
CA SER A 40 10.33 -0.28 -2.68
C SER A 40 10.14 -1.68 -2.09
N CYS A 41 9.93 -1.80 -0.79
CA CYS A 41 9.67 -3.06 -0.10
C CYS A 41 8.36 -3.71 -0.58
N VAL A 42 7.26 -2.94 -0.66
CA VAL A 42 5.97 -3.45 -1.17
C VAL A 42 6.11 -3.92 -2.61
N TYR A 43 6.74 -3.11 -3.47
CA TYR A 43 6.95 -3.44 -4.87
C TYR A 43 7.79 -4.72 -5.02
N HIS A 44 8.89 -4.84 -4.26
CA HIS A 44 9.73 -6.02 -4.23
C HIS A 44 8.94 -7.28 -3.87
N HIS A 45 8.17 -7.25 -2.79
CA HIS A 45 7.40 -8.41 -2.33
C HIS A 45 6.34 -8.83 -3.34
N LEU A 46 5.68 -7.89 -4.00
CA LEU A 46 4.73 -8.18 -5.08
C LEU A 46 5.42 -8.78 -6.30
N ARG A 47 6.59 -8.27 -6.71
CA ARG A 47 7.40 -8.84 -7.81
C ARG A 47 7.83 -10.28 -7.51
N VAL A 48 8.26 -10.53 -6.28
CA VAL A 48 8.62 -11.88 -5.82
C VAL A 48 7.41 -12.82 -5.85
N LEU A 49 6.22 -12.34 -5.43
CA LEU A 49 4.97 -13.10 -5.54
C LEU A 49 4.67 -13.45 -6.99
N PHE A 50 4.70 -12.47 -7.90
CA PHE A 50 4.39 -12.66 -9.31
C PHE A 50 5.30 -13.73 -9.93
N ARG A 51 6.60 -13.64 -9.68
CA ARG A 51 7.57 -14.62 -10.16
C ARG A 51 7.33 -16.02 -9.56
N LYS A 52 7.21 -16.13 -8.23
CA LYS A 52 7.08 -17.43 -7.54
C LYS A 52 5.76 -18.13 -7.86
N LYS A 53 4.69 -17.40 -8.09
CA LYS A 53 3.37 -17.94 -8.42
C LYS A 53 3.10 -18.01 -9.91
N LYS A 54 4.09 -17.66 -10.74
CA LYS A 54 3.96 -17.65 -12.21
C LYS A 54 2.71 -16.88 -12.65
N ILE A 55 2.48 -15.70 -12.02
CA ILE A 55 1.38 -14.82 -12.39
C ILE A 55 1.57 -14.42 -13.85
N SER A 56 0.53 -14.55 -14.64
CA SER A 56 0.59 -14.33 -16.08
C SER A 56 0.96 -12.88 -16.46
N GLU A 57 1.54 -12.72 -17.65
CA GLU A 57 1.99 -11.41 -18.16
C GLU A 57 0.86 -10.40 -18.42
N ILE A 58 -0.38 -10.82 -18.29
CA ILE A 58 -1.53 -9.90 -18.36
C ILE A 58 -1.66 -9.01 -17.13
N TRP A 59 -0.93 -9.31 -16.06
CA TRP A 59 -0.88 -8.52 -14.85
C TRP A 59 0.33 -7.59 -14.85
N TYR A 60 0.09 -6.31 -14.57
CA TYR A 60 1.10 -5.26 -14.51
C TYR A 60 1.15 -4.65 -13.13
N LEU A 61 2.35 -4.44 -12.67
CA LEU A 61 2.66 -3.70 -11.46
C LEU A 61 3.37 -2.41 -11.85
N THR A 62 2.84 -1.27 -11.45
CA THR A 62 3.43 0.04 -11.74
C THR A 62 3.34 0.97 -10.55
N ASN A 63 4.25 1.93 -10.50
CA ASN A 63 4.34 2.97 -9.49
C ASN A 63 3.80 4.29 -10.05
N LYS A 64 3.11 5.05 -9.22
CA LYS A 64 2.69 6.45 -9.47
C LYS A 64 2.06 6.68 -10.85
N LEU A 65 1.25 5.72 -11.32
CA LEU A 65 0.54 5.89 -12.57
C LEU A 65 -0.50 7.01 -12.44
N PRO A 66 -0.43 8.07 -13.26
CA PRO A 66 -1.45 9.10 -13.25
C PRO A 66 -2.77 8.54 -13.75
N MET A 67 -3.79 8.55 -12.92
CA MET A 67 -5.10 8.01 -13.22
C MET A 67 -6.12 9.14 -13.29
N GLY A 68 -6.65 9.41 -14.49
CA GLY A 68 -7.64 10.46 -14.70
C GLY A 68 -7.55 11.10 -16.08
N LYS A 69 -8.68 11.65 -16.55
CA LYS A 69 -8.75 12.27 -17.88
C LYS A 69 -8.14 13.66 -17.92
N GLN A 70 -8.35 14.48 -16.89
CA GLN A 70 -7.83 15.86 -16.83
C GLN A 70 -6.72 15.98 -15.78
N ARG A 71 -5.78 16.92 -15.99
CA ARG A 71 -4.64 17.11 -15.10
C ARG A 71 -5.03 17.38 -13.64
N LYS A 72 -6.07 18.17 -13.41
CA LYS A 72 -6.63 18.50 -12.09
C LYS A 72 -7.32 17.34 -11.37
N ASP A 73 -7.73 16.32 -12.14
CA ASP A 73 -8.46 15.16 -11.61
C ASP A 73 -7.56 13.92 -11.49
N LYS A 74 -6.27 14.05 -11.77
CA LYS A 74 -5.36 12.92 -11.72
C LYS A 74 -5.17 12.48 -10.28
N ILE A 75 -5.39 11.20 -10.05
CA ILE A 75 -5.08 10.49 -8.82
C ILE A 75 -3.80 9.70 -9.09
N PHE A 76 -2.84 9.79 -8.19
CA PHE A 76 -1.55 9.10 -8.29
C PHE A 76 -1.41 8.12 -7.13
N PRO A 77 -1.98 6.90 -7.22
CA PRO A 77 -1.70 5.87 -6.23
C PRO A 77 -0.23 5.49 -6.27
N ASP A 78 0.34 5.14 -5.12
CA ASP A 78 1.75 4.79 -5.05
C ASP A 78 2.06 3.51 -5.82
N ILE A 79 1.16 2.51 -5.74
CA ILE A 79 1.27 1.27 -6.51
C ILE A 79 -0.09 0.93 -7.11
N VAL A 80 -0.08 0.57 -8.39
CA VAL A 80 -1.25 0.10 -9.11
C VAL A 80 -0.99 -1.29 -9.65
N ILE A 81 -1.88 -2.22 -9.33
CA ILE A 81 -1.90 -3.55 -9.93
C ILE A 81 -2.99 -3.57 -10.97
N MET A 82 -2.59 -3.69 -12.22
CA MET A 82 -3.45 -3.58 -13.39
C MET A 82 -3.56 -4.90 -14.12
N ARG A 83 -4.65 -5.05 -14.88
CA ARG A 83 -4.81 -6.13 -15.82
C ARG A 83 -5.01 -5.61 -17.23
N MET A 84 -4.34 -6.22 -18.20
CA MET A 84 -4.64 -6.05 -19.61
C MET A 84 -5.84 -6.94 -20.00
N LYS A 85 -6.77 -6.38 -20.75
CA LYS A 85 -7.99 -7.09 -21.13
C LYS A 85 -7.72 -8.18 -22.18
N ASP A 86 -6.74 -7.97 -23.05
CA ASP A 86 -6.38 -8.91 -24.11
C ASP A 86 -4.96 -8.62 -24.64
N LYS A 87 -4.16 -9.67 -24.91
CA LYS A 87 -2.83 -9.54 -25.54
C LYS A 87 -2.90 -8.93 -26.94
N LYS A 88 -3.95 -9.26 -27.71
CA LYS A 88 -4.16 -8.78 -29.09
C LYS A 88 -4.49 -7.28 -29.18
N LEU A 89 -4.85 -6.69 -28.07
CA LEU A 89 -5.23 -5.28 -28.02
C LEU A 89 -4.05 -4.35 -27.67
N LYS A 90 -2.81 -4.85 -27.52
CA LYS A 90 -1.60 -4.03 -27.33
C LYS A 90 -1.42 -3.00 -28.46
N GLU A 91 -1.83 -3.35 -29.66
CA GLU A 91 -1.66 -2.55 -30.89
C GLU A 91 -2.72 -1.44 -31.08
N LYS A 92 -3.80 -1.45 -30.30
CA LYS A 92 -4.94 -0.51 -30.47
C LYS A 92 -5.20 0.42 -29.29
N GLY A 93 -4.16 0.82 -28.55
CA GLY A 93 -4.30 1.79 -27.44
C GLY A 93 -5.13 1.28 -26.24
N ASN A 94 -4.89 0.08 -25.82
CA ASN A 94 -5.79 -0.67 -24.97
C ASN A 94 -5.86 -0.31 -23.51
N VAL A 95 -7.08 -0.45 -23.05
CA VAL A 95 -7.58 -0.16 -21.71
C VAL A 95 -6.97 -1.12 -20.70
N VAL A 96 -5.85 -0.75 -20.14
CA VAL A 96 -5.34 -1.36 -18.93
C VAL A 96 -6.27 -0.96 -17.78
N LYS A 97 -6.84 -1.92 -17.09
CA LYS A 97 -7.78 -1.66 -16.00
C LYS A 97 -7.11 -1.85 -14.66
N PRO A 98 -7.13 -0.84 -13.76
CA PRO A 98 -6.68 -1.03 -12.40
C PRO A 98 -7.60 -2.04 -11.69
N VAL A 99 -7.00 -3.02 -11.05
CA VAL A 99 -7.72 -4.04 -10.27
C VAL A 99 -7.53 -3.80 -8.78
N PHE A 100 -6.30 -3.45 -8.39
CA PHE A 100 -5.98 -3.09 -7.01
C PHE A 100 -5.19 -1.78 -7.00
N LEU A 101 -5.47 -0.95 -6.00
CA LEU A 101 -4.70 0.25 -5.69
C LEU A 101 -4.06 0.09 -4.31
N ILE A 102 -2.84 0.57 -4.17
CA ILE A 102 -2.16 0.63 -2.89
C ILE A 102 -1.64 2.05 -2.71
N GLU A 103 -2.07 2.67 -1.64
CA GLU A 103 -1.55 3.93 -1.14
C GLU A 103 -0.69 3.64 0.07
N LEU A 104 0.44 4.31 0.16
CA LEU A 104 1.45 4.07 1.16
C LEU A 104 1.68 5.33 1.98
N LYS A 105 1.92 5.16 3.27
CA LYS A 105 2.34 6.23 4.14
C LYS A 105 3.36 5.74 5.15
N GLU A 106 4.45 6.45 5.27
CA GLU A 106 5.41 6.28 6.34
C GLU A 106 5.43 7.54 7.20
N HIS A 107 5.27 7.36 8.49
CA HIS A 107 5.38 8.42 9.48
C HIS A 107 6.17 7.94 10.68
N SER A 108 6.97 8.83 11.26
CA SER A 108 7.64 8.56 12.55
C SER A 108 6.63 8.39 13.69
N LYS A 109 5.44 8.96 13.53
CA LYS A 109 4.29 8.82 14.45
C LYS A 109 3.00 8.77 13.65
N TYR A 110 1.97 8.17 14.23
CA TYR A 110 0.64 8.18 13.63
C TYR A 110 0.08 9.61 13.54
N VAL A 111 -0.33 10.02 12.33
CA VAL A 111 -0.91 11.35 12.06
C VAL A 111 -2.25 11.18 11.35
N SER A 112 -3.34 11.44 12.06
CA SER A 112 -4.72 11.20 11.57
C SER A 112 -5.10 12.04 10.34
N SER A 113 -4.64 13.29 10.25
CA SER A 113 -4.96 14.19 9.13
C SER A 113 -4.40 13.70 7.79
N SER A 114 -3.16 13.22 7.79
CA SER A 114 -2.55 12.66 6.57
C SER A 114 -3.21 11.35 6.16
N VAL A 115 -3.54 10.49 7.13
CA VAL A 115 -4.31 9.25 6.89
C VAL A 115 -5.66 9.57 6.26
N LYS A 116 -6.38 10.58 6.77
CA LYS A 116 -7.67 11.02 6.21
C LYS A 116 -7.55 11.47 4.76
N SER A 117 -6.53 12.26 4.42
CA SER A 117 -6.28 12.73 3.06
C SER A 117 -6.05 11.58 2.07
N ASP A 118 -5.23 10.61 2.45
CA ASP A 118 -4.90 9.48 1.58
C ASP A 118 -6.07 8.51 1.42
N LEU A 119 -6.85 8.28 2.48
CA LEU A 119 -8.11 7.53 2.39
C LEU A 119 -9.13 8.21 1.49
N GLN A 120 -9.24 9.56 1.52
CA GLN A 120 -10.10 10.32 0.59
C GLN A 120 -9.66 10.14 -0.87
N LYS A 121 -8.35 10.10 -1.13
CA LYS A 121 -7.79 9.81 -2.46
C LYS A 121 -8.26 8.45 -2.97
N LEU A 122 -8.12 7.39 -2.15
CA LEU A 122 -8.58 6.05 -2.49
C LEU A 122 -10.11 5.97 -2.67
N ALA A 123 -10.87 6.67 -1.84
CA ALA A 123 -12.34 6.73 -1.96
C ALA A 123 -12.77 7.37 -3.29
N LYS A 124 -12.11 8.46 -3.71
CA LYS A 124 -12.33 9.08 -5.03
C LYS A 124 -12.01 8.12 -6.17
N ALA A 125 -10.90 7.37 -6.05
CA ALA A 125 -10.51 6.36 -7.03
C ALA A 125 -11.57 5.26 -7.16
N SER A 126 -12.07 4.75 -6.04
CA SER A 126 -13.09 3.69 -6.01
C SER A 126 -14.43 4.10 -6.62
N LYS A 127 -14.80 5.38 -6.49
CA LYS A 127 -15.99 5.92 -7.19
C LYS A 127 -15.80 5.97 -8.70
N ARG A 128 -14.59 6.28 -9.14
CA ARG A 128 -14.29 6.53 -10.54
C ARG A 128 -14.17 5.25 -11.35
N TRP A 129 -13.66 4.17 -10.76
CA TRP A 129 -13.40 2.90 -11.44
C TRP A 129 -14.28 1.78 -10.89
N SER A 130 -15.41 1.57 -11.55
CA SER A 130 -16.41 0.55 -11.17
C SER A 130 -15.86 -0.89 -11.16
N HIS A 131 -14.77 -1.13 -11.90
CA HIS A 131 -14.11 -2.43 -11.99
C HIS A 131 -12.96 -2.62 -10.97
N LEU A 132 -12.67 -1.59 -10.19
CA LEU A 132 -11.70 -1.70 -9.10
C LEU A 132 -12.23 -2.68 -8.05
N GLN A 133 -11.44 -3.72 -7.77
CA GLN A 133 -11.85 -4.77 -6.84
C GLN A 133 -11.61 -4.36 -5.39
N GLN A 134 -10.44 -3.76 -5.13
CA GLN A 134 -9.99 -3.44 -3.79
C GLN A 134 -8.97 -2.30 -3.80
N SER A 135 -8.99 -1.48 -2.78
CA SER A 135 -7.93 -0.54 -2.45
C SER A 135 -7.32 -0.88 -1.11
N TYR A 136 -6.03 -0.69 -0.98
CA TYR A 136 -5.28 -0.91 0.26
C TYR A 136 -4.62 0.39 0.68
N PHE A 137 -4.67 0.67 1.97
CA PHE A 137 -3.91 1.75 2.58
C PHE A 137 -2.93 1.16 3.59
N ILE A 138 -1.64 1.23 3.28
CA ILE A 138 -0.57 0.68 4.12
C ILE A 138 0.08 1.83 4.86
N LEU A 139 0.03 1.80 6.19
CA LEU A 139 0.66 2.77 7.06
C LEU A 139 1.79 2.11 7.84
N ALA A 140 3.02 2.49 7.54
CA ALA A 140 4.18 2.15 8.36
C ALA A 140 4.41 3.27 9.38
N ALA A 141 4.02 3.02 10.62
CA ALA A 141 4.16 3.99 11.71
C ALA A 141 4.96 3.35 12.85
N PRO A 142 6.28 3.60 12.93
CA PRO A 142 7.09 3.11 14.04
C PRO A 142 6.80 3.90 15.31
N ASP A 143 5.67 3.58 15.95
CA ASP A 143 5.21 4.21 17.19
C ASP A 143 5.35 3.23 18.36
N GLU A 144 6.16 3.57 19.35
CA GLU A 144 6.40 2.73 20.53
C GLU A 144 5.19 2.65 21.46
N ASN A 145 4.31 3.65 21.40
CA ASN A 145 3.15 3.79 22.28
C ASN A 145 1.89 3.11 21.72
N MET A 146 1.92 2.68 20.46
CA MET A 146 0.78 2.05 19.81
C MET A 146 1.17 0.74 19.15
N ASP A 147 0.41 -0.30 19.39
CA ASP A 147 0.53 -1.54 18.62
C ASP A 147 -0.21 -1.46 17.27
N SER A 148 0.06 -2.40 16.40
CA SER A 148 -0.59 -2.47 15.08
C SER A 148 -2.11 -2.57 15.18
N LYS A 149 -2.64 -3.20 16.24
CA LYS A 149 -4.08 -3.33 16.46
C LYS A 149 -4.72 -1.96 16.77
N THR A 150 -4.10 -1.20 17.65
CA THR A 150 -4.54 0.17 17.98
C THR A 150 -4.48 1.10 16.78
N ILE A 151 -3.40 1.01 15.98
CA ILE A 151 -3.28 1.77 14.73
C ILE A 151 -4.40 1.36 13.76
N LEU A 152 -4.66 0.06 13.60
CA LEU A 152 -5.72 -0.45 12.74
C LEU A 152 -7.08 0.12 13.14
N GLN A 153 -7.45 0.07 14.43
CA GLN A 153 -8.71 0.61 14.91
C GLN A 153 -8.86 2.11 14.58
N LYS A 154 -7.81 2.90 14.79
CA LYS A 154 -7.83 4.33 14.42
C LYS A 154 -7.98 4.54 12.92
N MET A 155 -7.28 3.75 12.10
CA MET A 155 -7.40 3.81 10.64
C MET A 155 -8.81 3.44 10.18
N GLU A 156 -9.43 2.44 10.80
CA GLU A 156 -10.80 2.00 10.48
C GLU A 156 -11.84 3.07 10.81
N ILE A 157 -11.71 3.74 11.95
CA ILE A 157 -12.59 4.86 12.32
C ILE A 157 -12.51 5.97 11.27
N ILE A 158 -11.30 6.38 10.88
CA ILE A 158 -11.12 7.44 9.87
C ILE A 158 -11.61 6.97 8.50
N ARG A 159 -11.35 5.71 8.12
CA ARG A 159 -11.87 5.11 6.88
C ARG A 159 -13.40 5.19 6.85
N ASP A 160 -14.06 4.79 7.92
CA ASP A 160 -15.52 4.75 7.98
C ASP A 160 -16.13 6.15 7.94
N ASP A 161 -15.51 7.14 8.58
CA ASP A 161 -15.87 8.55 8.44
C ASP A 161 -15.74 9.03 6.99
N VAL A 162 -14.62 8.75 6.34
CA VAL A 162 -14.37 9.13 4.94
C VAL A 162 -15.34 8.43 3.97
N LEU A 163 -15.73 7.19 4.26
CA LEU A 163 -16.61 6.39 3.41
C LEU A 163 -18.08 6.60 3.72
N ALA A 164 -18.47 7.18 4.86
CA ALA A 164 -19.86 7.34 5.29
C ALA A 164 -20.80 7.86 4.20
N PRO A 165 -20.42 8.85 3.37
CA PRO A 165 -21.26 9.31 2.25
C PRO A 165 -21.39 8.29 1.11
N ASN A 166 -20.61 7.17 1.11
CA ASN A 166 -20.49 6.29 -0.04
C ASN A 166 -20.25 4.81 0.34
N LYS A 167 -20.78 4.36 1.46
CA LYS A 167 -20.54 3.02 2.04
C LYS A 167 -20.67 1.84 1.06
N ARG A 168 -21.49 1.96 0.01
CA ARG A 168 -21.81 0.82 -0.88
C ARG A 168 -20.76 0.52 -1.97
N ARG A 169 -19.77 1.39 -2.21
CA ARG A 169 -18.90 1.27 -3.40
C ARG A 169 -17.40 1.21 -3.13
N SER A 170 -16.95 1.49 -1.94
CA SER A 170 -15.52 1.61 -1.68
C SER A 170 -15.05 0.54 -0.69
N LYS A 171 -14.24 -0.39 -1.19
CA LYS A 171 -13.56 -1.37 -0.34
C LYS A 171 -12.12 -0.91 -0.13
N ILE A 172 -11.86 -0.21 0.97
CA ILE A 172 -10.52 0.17 1.40
C ILE A 172 -10.16 -0.67 2.60
N ILE A 173 -9.07 -1.42 2.51
CA ILE A 173 -8.53 -2.22 3.61
C ILE A 173 -7.30 -1.50 4.16
N PRO A 174 -7.34 -1.04 5.41
CA PRO A 174 -6.17 -0.52 6.09
C PRO A 174 -5.24 -1.67 6.52
N ILE A 175 -3.94 -1.47 6.34
CA ILE A 175 -2.89 -2.42 6.73
C ILE A 175 -1.86 -1.66 7.57
N PRO A 176 -1.92 -1.75 8.90
CA PRO A 176 -0.92 -1.14 9.76
C PRO A 176 0.36 -1.96 9.76
N VAL A 177 1.50 -1.29 9.72
CA VAL A 177 2.83 -1.88 9.86
C VAL A 177 3.52 -1.19 11.03
N ASN A 178 3.52 -1.84 12.17
CA ASN A 178 4.24 -1.39 13.36
C ASN A 178 4.68 -2.57 14.21
N THR A 179 5.97 -2.83 14.23
CA THR A 179 6.56 -3.88 15.06
C THR A 179 7.41 -3.33 16.19
N ILE A 180 7.57 -2.03 16.26
CA ILE A 180 8.49 -1.38 17.19
C ILE A 180 8.04 -1.61 18.63
N HIS A 181 6.74 -1.61 18.88
CA HIS A 181 6.17 -1.93 20.20
C HIS A 181 6.57 -3.32 20.71
N THR A 182 7.01 -4.24 19.82
CA THR A 182 7.51 -5.58 20.23
C THR A 182 8.99 -5.57 20.62
N ILE A 183 9.71 -4.48 20.33
CA ILE A 183 11.12 -4.31 20.66
C ILE A 183 11.20 -3.55 21.98
N LYS A 184 11.55 -4.20 23.09
CA LYS A 184 11.54 -3.59 24.42
C LYS A 184 12.94 -3.35 24.97
N GLY A 185 13.03 -2.36 25.89
CA GLY A 185 14.22 -2.08 26.67
C GLY A 185 15.46 -1.69 25.87
N PRO A 186 16.65 -2.19 26.22
CA PRO A 186 17.90 -1.81 25.54
C PRO A 186 17.90 -2.07 24.04
N LYS A 187 17.17 -3.10 23.57
CA LYS A 187 17.04 -3.40 22.14
C LYS A 187 16.28 -2.30 21.40
N TYR A 188 15.24 -1.72 22.00
CA TYR A 188 14.52 -0.58 21.42
C TYR A 188 15.43 0.65 21.30
N LYS A 189 16.12 1.04 22.38
CA LYS A 189 17.04 2.18 22.37
C LYS A 189 18.11 2.06 21.28
N LYS A 190 18.67 0.85 21.10
CA LYS A 190 19.65 0.57 20.05
C LYS A 190 19.04 0.70 18.66
N TRP A 191 17.83 0.17 18.47
CA TRP A 191 17.07 0.26 17.21
C TRP A 191 16.74 1.73 16.90
N GLU A 192 16.22 2.47 17.87
CA GLU A 192 15.83 3.88 17.73
C GLU A 192 17.03 4.79 17.41
N ALA A 193 18.15 4.58 18.08
CA ALA A 193 19.39 5.32 17.79
C ALA A 193 19.83 5.12 16.33
N LYS A 194 19.85 3.87 15.87
CA LYS A 194 20.21 3.53 14.49
C LYS A 194 19.20 4.05 13.48
N TYR A 195 17.89 3.99 13.79
CA TYR A 195 16.83 4.54 12.96
C TYR A 195 16.99 6.06 12.79
N LYS A 196 17.23 6.79 13.88
CA LYS A 196 17.48 8.24 13.86
C LYS A 196 18.74 8.60 13.09
N GLU A 197 19.82 7.82 13.25
CA GLU A 197 21.07 7.99 12.52
C GLU A 197 20.86 7.88 11.01
N LEU A 198 20.22 6.80 10.56
CA LEU A 198 19.97 6.52 9.14
C LEU A 198 19.03 7.52 8.47
N ARG A 199 18.17 8.19 9.25
CA ARG A 199 17.25 9.23 8.74
C ARG A 199 17.83 10.63 8.72
N LYS A 200 19.02 10.84 9.26
CA LYS A 200 19.68 12.15 9.13
C LYS A 200 19.93 12.43 7.65
N PRO A 201 19.60 13.64 7.15
CA PRO A 201 20.00 14.00 5.80
C PRO A 201 21.50 13.82 5.69
N THR A 202 21.95 13.06 4.71
CA THR A 202 23.37 13.04 4.35
C THR A 202 23.69 14.45 3.89
N SER A 203 24.31 15.25 4.75
CA SER A 203 24.90 16.50 4.31
C SER A 203 25.83 16.14 3.18
N LEU A 204 25.45 16.49 1.96
CA LEU A 204 26.34 16.41 0.81
C LEU A 204 27.63 17.13 1.19
N ARG A 205 28.68 16.37 1.45
CA ARG A 205 30.05 16.87 1.52
C ARG A 205 30.53 17.23 0.12
#